data_89616512150c0042bd3956bbb42c43ca
#
_entry.id   89616512150c0042bd3956bbb42c43ca
#
_cell.length_a   1.000
_cell.length_b   1.000
_cell.length_c   1.000
_cell.angle_alpha   90.00
_cell.angle_beta   90.00
_cell.angle_gamma   90.00
#
_symmetry.space_group_name_H-M   'P 1'
#
loop_
_entity.id
_entity.type
_entity.pdbx_description
1 polymer ?
#
loop_
_entity_poly.entity_id
_entity_poly.type
_entity_poly.pdbx_seq_one_letter_code
_entity_poly.pdbx_strand_id
1 'polypeptide(L)'
;TGQQPPTIEASSYYGSYGTWRYGMKATGAVGDGTQAGDVDYAVSTTRFTTHGYRDHSGARKNLANAKLGVRINDVSKLTLIFNSVDMKANDPGGLSYQEWQNNPRQSPRGDQYNTRKTIKQTQAGIRYDRQLSEQDDLSVMMYAGEREMTQYQSIPASTQRENPAHSGSVIDMQRHYQGIDTRWTHRG
;
A
#
# COMPACT_ATOMS: atom_id res chain seq x y z
N THR A 1 -5.47 -15.86 -5.49
CA THR A 1 -6.72 -16.62 -5.48
C THR A 1 -6.66 -17.64 -4.37
N GLY A 2 -7.78 -17.84 -3.67
CA GLY A 2 -7.91 -18.84 -2.64
C GLY A 2 -7.83 -20.26 -3.26
N GLN A 3 -7.37 -21.21 -2.47
CA GLN A 3 -7.25 -22.61 -2.84
C GLN A 3 -7.91 -23.47 -1.79
N GLN A 4 -8.27 -24.68 -2.14
CA GLN A 4 -8.68 -25.72 -1.19
C GLN A 4 -7.49 -26.64 -0.87
N PRO A 5 -7.29 -27.06 0.39
CA PRO A 5 -8.06 -26.63 1.57
C PRO A 5 -7.75 -25.17 1.97
N PRO A 6 -8.65 -24.52 2.74
CA PRO A 6 -8.37 -23.20 3.30
C PRO A 6 -7.09 -23.20 4.14
N THR A 7 -6.31 -22.12 4.03
CA THR A 7 -5.05 -21.96 4.76
C THR A 7 -5.03 -20.68 5.55
N ILE A 8 -4.43 -20.72 6.73
CA ILE A 8 -4.12 -19.55 7.54
C ILE A 8 -2.61 -19.56 7.77
N GLU A 9 -1.97 -18.45 7.39
CA GLU A 9 -0.54 -18.24 7.57
C GLU A 9 -0.35 -17.09 8.58
N ALA A 10 0.47 -17.30 9.58
CA ALA A 10 0.95 -16.25 10.48
C ALA A 10 2.46 -16.12 10.32
N SER A 11 2.95 -14.89 10.25
CA SER A 11 4.37 -14.60 10.13
C SER A 11 4.79 -13.57 11.14
N SER A 12 5.97 -13.76 11.72
CA SER A 12 6.61 -12.80 12.62
C SER A 12 8.08 -12.69 12.25
N TYR A 13 8.57 -11.46 12.24
CA TYR A 13 9.97 -11.14 11.99
C TYR A 13 10.43 -10.10 13.00
N TYR A 14 11.59 -10.33 13.57
CA TYR A 14 12.29 -9.38 14.43
C TYR A 14 13.68 -9.08 13.85
N GLY A 15 14.08 -7.83 13.85
CA GLY A 15 15.37 -7.38 13.34
C GLY A 15 15.99 -6.28 14.20
N SER A 16 17.17 -5.82 13.80
CA SER A 16 17.89 -4.74 14.47
C SER A 16 17.03 -3.47 14.59
N TYR A 17 17.38 -2.63 15.57
CA TYR A 17 16.75 -1.33 15.84
C TYR A 17 15.26 -1.42 16.20
N GLY A 18 14.87 -2.47 16.94
CA GLY A 18 13.48 -2.68 17.34
C GLY A 18 12.55 -2.89 16.14
N THR A 19 13.07 -3.47 15.06
CA THR A 19 12.27 -3.77 13.88
C THR A 19 11.42 -5.00 14.12
N TRP A 20 10.10 -4.83 13.99
CA TRP A 20 9.11 -5.88 14.05
C TRP A 20 8.25 -5.88 12.79
N ARG A 21 8.00 -7.04 12.26
CA ARG A 21 6.98 -7.25 11.23
C ARG A 21 6.19 -8.49 11.59
N TYR A 22 4.88 -8.37 11.64
CA TYR A 22 3.98 -9.50 11.77
C TYR A 22 2.82 -9.34 10.82
N GLY A 23 2.34 -10.48 10.35
CA GLY A 23 1.27 -10.55 9.41
C GLY A 23 0.46 -11.82 9.57
N MET A 24 -0.78 -11.72 9.13
CA MET A 24 -1.69 -12.83 8.98
C MET A 24 -2.23 -12.85 7.55
N LYS A 25 -2.41 -14.03 7.01
CA LYS A 25 -3.03 -14.24 5.71
C LYS A 25 -3.96 -15.44 5.80
N ALA A 26 -5.16 -15.27 5.31
CA ALA A 26 -6.12 -16.36 5.14
C ALA A 26 -6.49 -16.46 3.66
N THR A 27 -6.44 -17.67 3.13
CA THR A 27 -6.87 -17.98 1.77
C THR A 27 -7.74 -19.21 1.77
N GLY A 28 -8.72 -19.24 0.89
CA GLY A 28 -9.60 -20.40 0.77
C GLY A 28 -10.47 -20.31 -0.46
N ALA A 29 -11.13 -21.42 -0.74
CA ALA A 29 -12.16 -21.52 -1.75
C ALA A 29 -13.31 -22.41 -1.26
N VAL A 30 -14.50 -22.14 -1.77
CA VAL A 30 -15.69 -22.99 -1.66
C VAL A 30 -16.06 -23.37 -3.09
N GLY A 31 -16.18 -24.68 -3.38
CA GLY A 31 -16.29 -25.19 -4.73
C GLY A 31 -14.91 -25.44 -5.37
N ASP A 32 -14.89 -25.94 -6.58
CA ASP A 32 -13.68 -26.24 -7.37
C ASP A 32 -13.29 -25.10 -8.33
N GLY A 33 -14.05 -24.02 -8.34
CA GLY A 33 -13.84 -22.86 -9.20
C GLY A 33 -14.46 -23.00 -10.59
N THR A 34 -15.28 -24.00 -10.84
CA THR A 34 -15.87 -24.29 -12.15
C THR A 34 -17.36 -23.99 -12.21
N GLN A 35 -18.07 -23.98 -11.08
CA GLN A 35 -19.52 -23.85 -11.03
C GLN A 35 -19.97 -22.46 -10.58
N ALA A 36 -21.19 -22.10 -10.95
CA ALA A 36 -21.84 -20.89 -10.46
C ALA A 36 -22.00 -20.94 -8.92
N GLY A 37 -21.64 -19.84 -8.24
CA GLY A 37 -21.64 -19.77 -6.79
C GLY A 37 -20.33 -20.18 -6.13
N ASP A 38 -19.36 -20.71 -6.86
CA ASP A 38 -18.02 -20.98 -6.34
C ASP A 38 -17.32 -19.69 -5.93
N VAL A 39 -16.68 -19.70 -4.79
CA VAL A 39 -16.05 -18.52 -4.17
C VAL A 39 -14.59 -18.81 -3.87
N ASP A 40 -13.72 -17.88 -4.18
CA ASP A 40 -12.34 -17.86 -3.69
C ASP A 40 -12.04 -16.55 -2.94
N TYR A 41 -11.24 -16.63 -1.89
CA TYR A 41 -10.88 -15.45 -1.12
C TYR A 41 -9.41 -15.47 -0.71
N ALA A 42 -8.88 -14.27 -0.54
CA ALA A 42 -7.59 -14.02 0.08
C ALA A 42 -7.67 -12.74 0.89
N VAL A 43 -7.36 -12.81 2.18
CA VAL A 43 -7.33 -11.68 3.08
C VAL A 43 -5.97 -11.67 3.77
N SER A 44 -5.34 -10.51 3.86
CA SER A 44 -4.08 -10.36 4.59
C SER A 44 -4.01 -9.05 5.33
N THR A 45 -3.35 -9.08 6.47
CA THR A 45 -2.96 -7.88 7.21
C THR A 45 -1.49 -7.99 7.61
N THR A 46 -0.80 -6.86 7.59
CA THR A 46 0.60 -6.78 8.00
C THR A 46 0.81 -5.50 8.79
N ARG A 47 1.53 -5.60 9.90
CA ARG A 47 2.05 -4.47 10.64
C ARG A 47 3.56 -4.52 10.67
N PHE A 48 4.18 -3.39 10.39
CA PHE A 48 5.62 -3.14 10.47
C PHE A 48 5.86 -1.98 11.42
N THR A 49 6.85 -2.11 12.29
CA THR A 49 7.36 -1.06 13.17
C THR A 49 8.87 -1.12 13.25
N THR A 50 9.53 0.02 13.38
CA THR A 50 10.97 0.12 13.62
C THR A 50 11.29 1.42 14.35
N HIS A 51 12.32 1.43 15.17
CA HIS A 51 12.92 2.67 15.67
C HIS A 51 13.88 3.28 14.63
N GLY A 52 14.38 2.45 13.69
CA GLY A 52 15.34 2.84 12.67
C GLY A 52 16.78 2.90 13.18
N TYR A 53 17.73 2.94 12.25
CA TYR A 53 19.16 3.01 12.57
C TYR A 53 19.57 4.39 13.11
N ARG A 54 19.04 5.45 12.52
CA ARG A 54 19.34 6.83 12.87
C ARG A 54 18.33 7.39 13.86
N ASP A 55 18.74 8.41 14.58
CA ASP A 55 17.80 9.25 15.33
C ASP A 55 16.74 9.78 14.38
N HIS A 56 15.53 10.00 14.87
CA HIS A 56 14.41 10.49 14.07
C HIS A 56 14.11 9.65 12.80
N SER A 57 14.28 8.31 12.85
CA SER A 57 14.03 7.40 11.72
C SER A 57 12.99 6.32 12.02
N GLY A 58 12.25 6.47 13.10
CA GLY A 58 11.19 5.53 13.47
C GLY A 58 10.05 5.51 12.45
N ALA A 59 9.51 4.32 12.20
CA ALA A 59 8.41 4.14 11.26
C ALA A 59 7.42 3.07 11.72
N ARG A 60 6.17 3.24 11.33
CA ARG A 60 5.12 2.21 11.42
C ARG A 60 4.34 2.16 10.10
N LYS A 61 3.91 0.96 9.71
CA LYS A 61 3.08 0.75 8.53
C LYS A 61 2.10 -0.38 8.80
N ASN A 62 0.82 -0.12 8.58
CA ASN A 62 -0.24 -1.11 8.58
C ASN A 62 -0.74 -1.28 7.15
N LEU A 63 -0.90 -2.52 6.73
CA LEU A 63 -1.42 -2.90 5.42
C LEU A 63 -2.58 -3.86 5.63
N ALA A 64 -3.64 -3.69 4.87
CA ALA A 64 -4.71 -4.66 4.76
C ALA A 64 -5.07 -4.86 3.28
N ASN A 65 -5.26 -6.09 2.87
CA ASN A 65 -5.68 -6.44 1.53
C ASN A 65 -6.75 -7.52 1.61
N ALA A 66 -7.77 -7.42 0.77
CA ALA A 66 -8.78 -8.44 0.60
C ALA A 66 -9.08 -8.63 -0.88
N LYS A 67 -9.30 -9.86 -1.27
CA LYS A 67 -9.77 -10.26 -2.59
C LYS A 67 -10.83 -11.33 -2.41
N LEU A 68 -11.97 -11.14 -3.06
CA LEU A 68 -13.07 -12.09 -3.08
C LEU A 68 -13.47 -12.33 -4.53
N GLY A 69 -13.33 -13.54 -5.01
CA GLY A 69 -13.78 -13.98 -6.33
C GLY A 69 -15.06 -14.79 -6.21
N VAL A 70 -16.03 -14.50 -7.05
CA VAL A 70 -17.29 -15.24 -7.14
C VAL A 70 -17.50 -15.63 -8.59
N ARG A 71 -17.66 -16.92 -8.86
CA ARG A 71 -18.02 -17.41 -10.18
C ARG A 71 -19.52 -17.23 -10.40
N ILE A 72 -19.89 -16.46 -11.41
CA ILE A 72 -21.29 -16.18 -11.74
C ILE A 72 -21.89 -17.33 -12.56
N ASN A 73 -21.10 -17.84 -13.50
CA ASN A 73 -21.40 -19.00 -14.33
C ASN A 73 -20.09 -19.57 -14.92
N ASP A 74 -20.17 -20.58 -15.77
CA ASP A 74 -19.00 -21.28 -16.33
C ASP A 74 -18.02 -20.39 -17.09
N VAL A 75 -18.48 -19.27 -17.62
CA VAL A 75 -17.69 -18.34 -18.46
C VAL A 75 -17.45 -16.98 -17.80
N SER A 76 -18.01 -16.73 -16.60
CA SER A 76 -17.95 -15.39 -15.98
C SER A 76 -17.58 -15.44 -14.51
N LYS A 77 -16.71 -14.50 -14.12
CA LYS A 77 -16.24 -14.34 -12.72
C LYS A 77 -16.28 -12.85 -12.32
N LEU A 78 -16.75 -12.60 -11.12
CA LEU A 78 -16.66 -11.29 -10.47
C LEU A 78 -15.57 -11.35 -9.39
N THR A 79 -14.75 -10.32 -9.32
CA THR A 79 -13.72 -10.21 -8.28
C THR A 79 -13.83 -8.84 -7.60
N LEU A 80 -13.99 -8.85 -6.28
CA LEU A 80 -13.89 -7.67 -5.43
C LEU A 80 -12.48 -7.57 -4.87
N ILE A 81 -11.92 -6.36 -4.85
CA ILE A 81 -10.58 -6.07 -4.39
C ILE A 81 -10.64 -4.90 -3.42
N PHE A 82 -9.93 -5.01 -2.30
CA PHE A 82 -9.79 -3.96 -1.31
C PHE A 82 -8.35 -3.87 -0.84
N ASN A 83 -7.84 -2.63 -0.72
CA ASN A 83 -6.52 -2.35 -0.19
C ASN A 83 -6.58 -1.16 0.77
N SER A 84 -5.84 -1.24 1.87
CA SER A 84 -5.66 -0.14 2.81
C SER A 84 -4.22 -0.04 3.27
N VAL A 85 -3.74 1.21 3.36
CA VAL A 85 -2.40 1.56 3.85
C VAL A 85 -2.55 2.68 4.87
N ASP A 86 -1.97 2.48 6.07
CA ASP A 86 -1.75 3.53 7.06
C ASP A 86 -0.25 3.51 7.41
N MET A 87 0.44 4.59 7.08
CA MET A 87 1.88 4.72 7.30
C MET A 87 2.21 6.04 8.00
N LYS A 88 3.07 5.96 8.99
CA LYS A 88 3.74 7.11 9.58
C LYS A 88 5.23 6.81 9.68
N ALA A 89 6.07 7.72 9.18
CA ALA A 89 7.51 7.58 9.22
C ALA A 89 8.14 8.94 9.53
N ASN A 90 9.11 8.94 10.42
CA ASN A 90 10.03 10.05 10.59
C ASN A 90 11.09 9.99 9.49
N ASP A 91 11.62 11.14 9.12
CA ASP A 91 12.66 11.28 8.10
C ASP A 91 13.89 11.91 8.72
N PRO A 92 15.01 11.17 8.87
CA PRO A 92 16.22 11.69 9.49
C PRO A 92 16.96 12.74 8.63
N GLY A 93 16.53 12.94 7.38
CA GLY A 93 17.21 13.82 6.43
C GLY A 93 18.62 13.35 6.02
N GLY A 94 19.26 14.10 5.16
CA GLY A 94 20.65 13.88 4.75
C GLY A 94 21.67 14.29 5.83
N LEU A 95 22.86 13.74 5.78
CA LEU A 95 24.05 14.17 6.53
C LEU A 95 25.09 14.71 5.57
N SER A 96 25.79 15.76 5.98
CA SER A 96 27.05 16.11 5.34
C SER A 96 28.14 15.06 5.66
N TYR A 97 29.24 15.08 4.93
CA TYR A 97 30.34 14.15 5.17
C TYR A 97 30.91 14.29 6.61
N GLN A 98 31.04 15.50 7.12
CA GLN A 98 31.52 15.74 8.48
C GLN A 98 30.54 15.25 9.54
N GLU A 99 29.25 15.52 9.35
CA GLU A 99 28.20 15.03 10.26
C GLU A 99 28.18 13.50 10.30
N TRP A 100 28.34 12.84 9.15
CA TRP A 100 28.42 11.38 9.06
C TRP A 100 29.67 10.83 9.75
N GLN A 101 30.82 11.47 9.56
CA GLN A 101 32.07 11.07 10.22
C GLN A 101 31.99 11.21 11.74
N ASN A 102 31.38 12.28 12.24
CA ASN A 102 31.25 12.54 13.66
C ASN A 102 30.26 11.58 14.35
N ASN A 103 29.08 11.42 13.75
CA ASN A 103 28.04 10.51 14.24
C ASN A 103 27.09 10.11 13.12
N PRO A 104 27.23 8.93 12.52
CA PRO A 104 26.38 8.49 11.43
C PRO A 104 24.91 8.22 11.85
N ARG A 105 24.64 8.24 13.14
CA ARG A 105 23.28 8.01 13.68
C ARG A 105 22.50 9.31 13.89
N GLN A 106 23.14 10.44 13.94
CA GLN A 106 22.49 11.72 14.21
C GLN A 106 21.48 12.12 13.13
N SER A 107 20.54 12.99 13.51
CA SER A 107 19.49 13.50 12.61
C SER A 107 19.29 15.01 12.84
N PRO A 108 20.29 15.86 12.56
CA PRO A 108 20.20 17.29 12.87
C PRO A 108 19.01 17.96 12.20
N ARG A 109 18.73 17.61 10.93
CA ARG A 109 17.60 18.17 10.18
C ARG A 109 16.27 17.58 10.63
N GLY A 110 16.24 16.28 10.90
CA GLY A 110 15.06 15.60 11.42
C GLY A 110 14.61 16.20 12.75
N ASP A 111 15.54 16.42 13.66
CA ASP A 111 15.27 16.96 14.99
C ASP A 111 14.85 18.45 14.91
N GLN A 112 15.55 19.25 14.07
CA GLN A 112 15.27 20.66 13.93
C GLN A 112 13.91 20.96 13.29
N TYR A 113 13.52 20.21 12.26
CA TYR A 113 12.31 20.46 11.46
C TYR A 113 11.19 19.46 11.74
N ASN A 114 11.44 18.46 12.56
CA ASN A 114 10.50 17.36 12.81
C ASN A 114 9.98 16.75 11.49
N THR A 115 10.93 16.47 10.59
CA THR A 115 10.65 15.94 9.26
C THR A 115 10.00 14.57 9.35
N ARG A 116 8.87 14.40 8.69
CA ARG A 116 8.06 13.20 8.79
C ARG A 116 7.07 13.10 7.65
N LYS A 117 6.54 11.92 7.45
CA LYS A 117 5.51 11.65 6.45
C LYS A 117 4.42 10.75 7.01
N THR A 118 3.18 11.13 6.74
CA THR A 118 2.00 10.29 6.98
C THR A 118 1.31 10.00 5.66
N ILE A 119 0.86 8.75 5.48
CA ILE A 119 0.06 8.35 4.33
C ILE A 119 -1.09 7.50 4.84
N LYS A 120 -2.30 7.85 4.42
CA LYS A 120 -3.48 7.00 4.50
C LYS A 120 -4.02 6.81 3.11
N GLN A 121 -4.30 5.58 2.74
CA GLN A 121 -4.87 5.26 1.45
C GLN A 121 -5.86 4.12 1.61
N THR A 122 -7.02 4.27 0.99
CA THR A 122 -8.03 3.22 0.88
C THR A 122 -8.47 3.13 -0.57
N GLN A 123 -8.53 1.92 -1.10
CA GLN A 123 -8.95 1.66 -2.47
C GLN A 123 -9.83 0.41 -2.51
N ALA A 124 -10.89 0.49 -3.29
CA ALA A 124 -11.71 -0.66 -3.65
C ALA A 124 -11.85 -0.76 -5.17
N GLY A 125 -12.05 -1.97 -5.65
CA GLY A 125 -12.26 -2.25 -7.06
C GLY A 125 -13.14 -3.47 -7.28
N ILE A 126 -13.78 -3.50 -8.43
CA ILE A 126 -14.58 -4.62 -8.92
C ILE A 126 -14.11 -4.97 -10.32
N ARG A 127 -13.84 -6.23 -10.55
CA ARG A 127 -13.42 -6.75 -11.85
C ARG A 127 -14.37 -7.83 -12.31
N TYR A 128 -14.85 -7.69 -13.53
CA TYR A 128 -15.64 -8.69 -14.21
C TYR A 128 -14.82 -9.30 -15.34
N ASP A 129 -14.65 -10.62 -15.31
CA ASP A 129 -13.99 -11.39 -16.33
C ASP A 129 -15.03 -12.29 -17.03
N ARG A 130 -15.01 -12.32 -18.36
CA ARG A 130 -15.89 -13.16 -19.16
C ARG A 130 -15.17 -13.74 -20.36
N GLN A 131 -15.28 -15.03 -20.55
CA GLN A 131 -14.94 -15.72 -21.78
C GLN A 131 -16.09 -15.52 -22.78
N LEU A 132 -15.84 -14.82 -23.89
CA LEU A 132 -16.83 -14.53 -24.92
C LEU A 132 -16.92 -15.66 -25.93
N SER A 133 -15.78 -16.30 -26.24
CA SER A 133 -15.64 -17.45 -27.13
C SER A 133 -14.46 -18.32 -26.67
N GLU A 134 -14.13 -19.39 -27.39
CA GLU A 134 -12.91 -20.17 -27.13
C GLU A 134 -11.63 -19.35 -27.32
N GLN A 135 -11.68 -18.31 -28.15
CA GLN A 135 -10.54 -17.48 -28.51
C GLN A 135 -10.58 -16.08 -27.85
N ASP A 136 -11.72 -15.64 -27.32
CA ASP A 136 -11.92 -14.27 -26.87
C ASP A 136 -12.26 -14.17 -25.38
N ASP A 137 -11.50 -13.37 -24.67
CA ASP A 137 -11.73 -13.02 -23.27
C ASP A 137 -11.95 -11.49 -23.13
N LEU A 138 -12.91 -11.10 -22.31
CA LEU A 138 -13.14 -9.73 -21.88
C LEU A 138 -12.91 -9.60 -20.39
N SER A 139 -12.17 -8.58 -19.99
CA SER A 139 -11.99 -8.16 -18.60
C SER A 139 -12.31 -6.69 -18.45
N VAL A 140 -13.20 -6.35 -17.52
CA VAL A 140 -13.53 -4.96 -17.19
C VAL A 140 -13.31 -4.77 -15.69
N MET A 141 -12.53 -3.75 -15.34
CA MET A 141 -12.27 -3.39 -13.96
C MET A 141 -12.64 -1.93 -13.71
N MET A 142 -13.35 -1.69 -12.61
CA MET A 142 -13.61 -0.34 -12.08
C MET A 142 -12.98 -0.25 -10.70
N TYR A 143 -12.40 0.90 -10.39
CA TYR A 143 -11.83 1.14 -9.06
C TYR A 143 -12.02 2.58 -8.64
N ALA A 144 -12.08 2.78 -7.33
CA ALA A 144 -12.07 4.09 -6.71
C ALA A 144 -11.25 4.03 -5.41
N GLY A 145 -10.69 5.15 -5.04
CA GLY A 145 -9.91 5.27 -3.82
C GLY A 145 -9.67 6.70 -3.41
N GLU A 146 -9.16 6.81 -2.21
CA GLU A 146 -8.72 8.06 -1.60
C GLU A 146 -7.31 7.91 -1.06
N ARG A 147 -6.56 9.00 -1.09
CA ARG A 147 -5.23 9.07 -0.52
C ARG A 147 -5.02 10.42 0.13
N GLU A 148 -4.66 10.38 1.40
CA GLU A 148 -4.18 11.52 2.17
C GLU A 148 -2.68 11.36 2.39
N MET A 149 -1.94 12.44 2.23
CA MET A 149 -0.52 12.47 2.51
C MET A 149 -0.13 13.83 3.06
N THR A 150 0.50 13.82 4.22
CA THR A 150 1.14 15.02 4.77
C THR A 150 2.63 14.73 4.95
N GLN A 151 3.47 15.59 4.41
CA GLN A 151 4.93 15.50 4.53
C GLN A 151 5.51 16.85 4.97
N TYR A 152 6.32 16.80 6.01
CA TYR A 152 7.10 17.93 6.51
C TYR A 152 8.54 17.77 6.06
N GLN A 153 9.06 18.76 5.35
CA GLN A 153 10.41 18.77 4.77
C GLN A 153 11.34 19.68 5.57
N SER A 154 12.64 19.50 5.42
CA SER A 154 13.67 20.32 6.07
C SER A 154 13.97 21.61 5.30
N ILE A 155 12.94 22.40 5.01
CA ILE A 155 13.08 23.69 4.32
C ILE A 155 12.88 24.81 5.35
N PRO A 156 13.88 25.71 5.55
CA PRO A 156 13.75 26.85 6.47
C PRO A 156 12.62 27.79 6.07
N ALA A 157 11.92 28.36 7.05
CA ALA A 157 10.89 29.36 6.80
C ALA A 157 11.45 30.64 6.14
N SER A 158 12.75 30.93 6.32
CA SER A 158 13.44 32.02 5.62
C SER A 158 13.38 31.87 4.10
N THR A 159 13.51 30.64 3.58
CA THR A 159 13.45 30.39 2.14
C THR A 159 12.15 30.90 1.52
N GLN A 160 11.02 30.68 2.20
CA GLN A 160 9.72 31.19 1.74
C GLN A 160 9.57 32.71 1.90
N ARG A 161 10.13 33.28 2.96
CA ARG A 161 10.13 34.74 3.16
C ARG A 161 10.97 35.47 2.11
N GLU A 162 12.10 34.88 1.73
CA GLU A 162 13.01 35.46 0.72
C GLU A 162 12.51 35.23 -0.72
N ASN A 163 11.71 34.19 -0.92
CA ASN A 163 11.07 33.91 -2.20
C ASN A 163 9.57 33.60 -2.00
N PRO A 164 8.69 34.60 -2.12
CA PRO A 164 7.24 34.41 -1.95
C PRO A 164 6.60 33.42 -2.90
N ALA A 165 7.26 33.09 -4.01
CA ALA A 165 6.79 32.04 -4.94
C ALA A 165 7.13 30.62 -4.46
N HIS A 166 7.95 30.49 -3.41
CA HIS A 166 8.29 29.17 -2.84
C HIS A 166 7.13 28.63 -2.02
N SER A 167 6.68 27.40 -2.31
CA SER A 167 5.50 26.78 -1.71
C SER A 167 5.64 26.40 -0.23
N GLY A 168 6.83 26.58 0.38
CA GLY A 168 7.09 26.21 1.77
C GLY A 168 7.57 24.77 1.96
N SER A 169 7.48 24.28 3.19
CA SER A 169 8.07 23.01 3.62
C SER A 169 7.05 21.90 3.91
N VAL A 170 5.76 22.17 3.73
CA VAL A 170 4.70 21.21 4.02
C VAL A 170 4.00 20.84 2.70
N ILE A 171 3.96 19.55 2.43
CA ILE A 171 3.11 19.00 1.39
C ILE A 171 1.90 18.41 2.10
N ASP A 172 0.72 18.94 1.81
CA ASP A 172 -0.54 18.43 2.30
C ASP A 172 -1.42 18.11 1.09
N MET A 173 -1.68 16.82 0.90
CA MET A 173 -2.36 16.32 -0.28
C MET A 173 -3.52 15.43 0.13
N GLN A 174 -4.70 15.79 -0.37
CA GLN A 174 -5.87 14.94 -0.38
C GLN A 174 -6.26 14.65 -1.83
N ARG A 175 -6.42 13.38 -2.14
CA ARG A 175 -6.67 12.94 -3.52
C ARG A 175 -7.73 11.85 -3.53
N HIS A 176 -8.79 12.10 -4.30
CA HIS A 176 -9.73 11.08 -4.75
C HIS A 176 -9.37 10.67 -6.17
N TYR A 177 -9.45 9.40 -6.46
CA TYR A 177 -9.18 8.87 -7.79
C TYR A 177 -10.10 7.71 -8.10
N GLN A 178 -10.40 7.57 -9.37
CA GLN A 178 -11.22 6.48 -9.90
C GLN A 178 -10.78 6.18 -11.33
N GLY A 179 -11.08 5.00 -11.79
CA GLY A 179 -10.76 4.61 -13.15
C GLY A 179 -11.51 3.37 -13.59
N ILE A 180 -11.48 3.17 -14.90
CA ILE A 180 -11.96 1.98 -15.57
C ILE A 180 -10.84 1.44 -16.45
N ASP A 181 -10.65 0.14 -16.43
CA ASP A 181 -9.74 -0.58 -17.32
C ASP A 181 -10.55 -1.64 -18.06
N THR A 182 -10.38 -1.71 -19.37
CA THR A 182 -11.04 -2.71 -20.22
C THR A 182 -10.01 -3.37 -21.08
N ARG A 183 -9.97 -4.70 -21.04
CA ARG A 183 -9.09 -5.53 -21.84
C ARG A 183 -9.88 -6.58 -22.60
N TRP A 184 -9.70 -6.62 -23.90
CA TRP A 184 -10.10 -7.72 -24.75
C TRP A 184 -8.85 -8.48 -25.18
N THR A 185 -8.88 -9.80 -25.07
CA THR A 185 -7.77 -10.67 -25.45
C THR A 185 -8.28 -11.67 -26.48
N HIS A 186 -7.66 -11.66 -27.67
CA HIS A 186 -7.90 -12.66 -28.70
C HIS A 186 -6.69 -13.60 -28.78
N ARG A 187 -6.95 -14.89 -28.85
CA ARG A 187 -5.92 -15.93 -29.03
C ARG A 187 -6.06 -16.45 -30.46
N GLY A 188 -5.06 -16.21 -31.30
CA GLY A 188 -4.97 -16.71 -32.66
C GLY A 188 -4.46 -18.16 -32.72
#